data_860b29bd773dace2c173620628cc7594
#
_entry.id   860b29bd773dace2c173620628cc7594
#
_cell.length_a   1.000
_cell.length_b   1.000
_cell.length_c   1.000
_cell.angle_alpha   90.00
_cell.angle_beta   90.00
_cell.angle_gamma   90.00
#
_symmetry.space_group_name_H-M   'P 1'
#
loop_
_entity.id
_entity.type
_entity.pdbx_description
1 polymer ?
#
loop_
_entity_poly.entity_id
_entity_poly.type
_entity_poly.pdbx_seq_one_letter_code
_entity_poly.pdbx_strand_id
1 'polypeptide(L)'
;MVVAGVCRLGSMNILFLHQNFPAQFRHLATVLAQNPQNRVLFGTTREEGSLSGVQKCLYTISRQPHPQVHHYVRPLEQAVLEGQAVYRLAQMLQNQGFYPDIVYAHSGWGPGLFVKDCFPKAAYLCFFEWFYHAFGTDADFDPSDPIDADAAAKIRVKNAPILLDLYSCDRGLSPTHWQRQQFPPELQRKISVCHDGIDTTFFQPKPDAKLVIDPPEPIACPKPLDLSNVNEIVTYVARGMEPYRGFPQFMQAVALLQKKRPQCHVVVVGEDRVAYGKSLPDGKTYRQLMLETLDLDLTRIHFTGSLPYSLYLQVLQASSVHVYLTRPFVLSWSMLEALSTGCVVVGSSTPPVQEVIEDGVNGLLVDFFSPEAILERIIEVLEHPDRMMDIRARARATILLHYDLARVLPFHLMWLQNDRWSVLDQRYP
;
A
#
# COMPACT_ATOMS: atom_id res chain seq x y z
N MET A 1 19.30 -16.54 3.30
CA MET A 1 19.13 -17.97 3.68
C MET A 1 18.16 -18.58 2.68
N VAL A 2 18.62 -19.46 1.78
CA VAL A 2 17.82 -20.09 0.72
C VAL A 2 16.72 -20.91 1.38
N VAL A 3 15.48 -20.68 1.00
CA VAL A 3 14.34 -21.51 1.41
C VAL A 3 14.57 -22.91 0.81
N ALA A 4 15.20 -23.78 1.59
CA ALA A 4 15.36 -25.19 1.25
C ALA A 4 13.99 -25.85 1.38
N GLY A 5 13.32 -26.06 0.25
CA GLY A 5 12.00 -26.69 0.19
C GLY A 5 11.10 -26.23 -0.96
N VAL A 6 11.61 -25.41 -1.87
CA VAL A 6 10.86 -25.05 -3.08
C VAL A 6 10.70 -26.34 -3.90
N CYS A 7 9.47 -26.89 -3.92
CA CYS A 7 9.08 -27.92 -4.86
C CYS A 7 9.71 -27.62 -6.22
N ARG A 8 10.27 -28.64 -6.90
CA ARG A 8 10.82 -28.51 -8.25
C ARG A 8 9.71 -28.00 -9.16
N LEU A 9 9.63 -26.66 -9.27
CA LEU A 9 8.80 -26.00 -10.27
C LEU A 9 9.34 -26.43 -11.63
N GLY A 10 8.53 -27.05 -12.47
CA GLY A 10 8.85 -27.19 -13.87
C GLY A 10 9.11 -25.81 -14.49
N SER A 11 9.68 -25.75 -15.69
CA SER A 11 9.81 -24.52 -16.46
C SER A 11 8.45 -23.84 -16.64
N MET A 12 8.33 -22.57 -16.25
CA MET A 12 7.09 -21.79 -16.38
C MET A 12 7.34 -20.46 -17.09
N ASN A 13 6.41 -20.12 -17.98
CA ASN A 13 6.30 -18.79 -18.55
C ASN A 13 5.28 -17.98 -17.74
N ILE A 14 5.71 -16.90 -17.11
CA ILE A 14 4.87 -16.10 -16.23
C ILE A 14 4.85 -14.65 -16.73
N LEU A 15 3.65 -14.08 -16.84
CA LEU A 15 3.45 -12.68 -17.20
C LEU A 15 2.76 -11.95 -16.05
N PHE A 16 3.47 -11.03 -15.42
CA PHE A 16 2.89 -10.05 -14.50
C PHE A 16 2.39 -8.82 -15.27
N LEU A 17 1.25 -8.27 -14.87
CA LEU A 17 0.65 -7.08 -15.48
C LEU A 17 0.25 -6.06 -14.42
N HIS A 18 0.91 -4.90 -14.43
CA HIS A 18 0.58 -3.75 -13.58
C HIS A 18 1.09 -2.46 -14.22
N GLN A 19 0.27 -1.38 -14.18
CA GLN A 19 0.71 -0.07 -14.70
C GLN A 19 1.95 0.48 -13.95
N ASN A 20 2.09 0.21 -12.64
CA ASN A 20 3.28 0.54 -11.86
C ASN A 20 4.25 -0.66 -11.81
N PHE A 21 5.54 -0.37 -11.62
CA PHE A 21 6.58 -1.39 -11.54
C PHE A 21 7.45 -1.19 -10.30
N PRO A 22 7.75 -2.25 -9.54
CA PRO A 22 7.22 -3.61 -9.56
C PRO A 22 5.97 -3.78 -8.68
N ALA A 23 5.52 -2.74 -7.98
CA ALA A 23 4.35 -2.70 -7.11
C ALA A 23 4.27 -3.93 -6.16
N GLN A 24 3.10 -4.52 -5.98
CA GLN A 24 2.85 -5.66 -5.09
C GLN A 24 3.55 -6.95 -5.53
N PHE A 25 3.97 -7.03 -6.80
CA PHE A 25 4.58 -8.24 -7.34
C PHE A 25 6.10 -8.34 -7.14
N ARG A 26 6.74 -7.33 -6.51
CA ARG A 26 8.20 -7.25 -6.32
C ARG A 26 8.82 -8.56 -5.87
N HIS A 27 8.41 -9.04 -4.71
CA HIS A 27 9.05 -10.19 -4.06
C HIS A 27 8.75 -11.49 -4.78
N LEU A 28 7.50 -11.67 -5.21
CA LEU A 28 7.08 -12.87 -5.92
C LEU A 28 7.77 -13.00 -7.29
N ALA A 29 7.80 -11.92 -8.07
CA ALA A 29 8.46 -11.91 -9.38
C ALA A 29 9.97 -12.19 -9.24
N THR A 30 10.62 -11.59 -8.22
CA THR A 30 12.04 -11.82 -7.95
C THR A 30 12.33 -13.28 -7.61
N VAL A 31 11.54 -13.91 -6.72
CA VAL A 31 11.76 -15.31 -6.32
C VAL A 31 11.50 -16.26 -7.49
N LEU A 32 10.45 -16.02 -8.29
CA LEU A 32 10.18 -16.84 -9.48
C LEU A 32 11.29 -16.75 -10.52
N ALA A 33 11.90 -15.57 -10.68
CA ALA A 33 13.00 -15.34 -11.60
C ALA A 33 14.35 -15.93 -11.13
N GLN A 34 14.49 -16.33 -9.87
CA GLN A 34 15.67 -17.07 -9.37
C GLN A 34 15.77 -18.49 -9.93
N ASN A 35 14.66 -19.07 -10.38
CA ASN A 35 14.71 -20.34 -11.11
C ASN A 35 15.04 -20.05 -12.59
N PRO A 36 16.22 -20.44 -13.08
CA PRO A 36 16.65 -20.16 -14.45
C PRO A 36 15.82 -20.86 -15.54
N GLN A 37 14.99 -21.84 -15.16
CA GLN A 37 14.04 -22.50 -16.06
C GLN A 37 12.77 -21.66 -16.26
N ASN A 38 12.48 -20.71 -15.38
CA ASN A 38 11.34 -19.82 -15.54
C ASN A 38 11.65 -18.65 -16.45
N ARG A 39 10.67 -18.28 -17.25
CA ARG A 39 10.69 -17.06 -18.03
C ARG A 39 9.68 -16.08 -17.44
N VAL A 40 10.17 -15.08 -16.69
CA VAL A 40 9.34 -14.11 -15.96
C VAL A 40 9.34 -12.78 -16.69
N LEU A 41 8.19 -12.38 -17.22
CA LEU A 41 7.94 -11.12 -17.89
C LEU A 41 7.05 -10.20 -17.04
N PHE A 42 7.25 -8.89 -17.16
CA PHE A 42 6.46 -7.89 -16.46
C PHE A 42 6.02 -6.78 -17.42
N GLY A 43 4.73 -6.77 -17.78
CA GLY A 43 4.09 -5.74 -18.58
C GLY A 43 3.74 -4.52 -17.73
N THR A 44 4.24 -3.34 -18.11
CA THR A 44 4.06 -2.08 -17.36
C THR A 44 4.21 -0.86 -18.27
N THR A 45 3.70 0.30 -17.79
CA THR A 45 3.95 1.60 -18.42
C THR A 45 5.18 2.31 -17.86
N ARG A 46 5.81 1.76 -16.78
CA ARG A 46 6.94 2.40 -16.09
C ARG A 46 8.27 2.01 -16.67
N GLU A 47 9.03 3.02 -17.10
CA GLU A 47 10.39 2.84 -17.64
C GLU A 47 11.41 2.61 -16.52
N GLU A 48 11.23 3.30 -15.38
CA GLU A 48 12.19 3.28 -14.28
C GLU A 48 12.19 1.95 -13.52
N GLY A 49 13.29 1.67 -12.87
CA GLY A 49 13.51 0.52 -12.01
C GLY A 49 13.76 -0.77 -12.81
N SER A 50 14.31 -1.76 -12.12
CA SER A 50 14.56 -3.11 -12.64
C SER A 50 14.42 -4.15 -11.53
N LEU A 51 14.15 -5.39 -11.90
CA LEU A 51 14.23 -6.57 -11.03
C LEU A 51 15.13 -7.61 -11.69
N SER A 52 16.07 -8.16 -10.92
CA SER A 52 17.00 -9.17 -11.41
C SER A 52 16.25 -10.40 -11.94
N GLY A 53 16.57 -10.82 -13.15
CA GLY A 53 15.96 -11.99 -13.80
C GLY A 53 14.54 -11.77 -14.34
N VAL A 54 13.95 -10.59 -14.17
CA VAL A 54 12.62 -10.24 -14.70
C VAL A 54 12.75 -9.39 -15.94
N GLN A 55 12.21 -9.85 -17.05
CA GLN A 55 12.17 -9.10 -18.30
C GLN A 55 11.02 -8.08 -18.27
N LYS A 56 11.34 -6.79 -18.26
CA LYS A 56 10.34 -5.72 -18.35
C LYS A 56 9.88 -5.56 -19.81
N CYS A 57 8.55 -5.50 -19.99
CA CYS A 57 7.89 -5.31 -21.27
C CYS A 57 7.04 -4.03 -21.20
N LEU A 58 7.51 -2.97 -21.85
CA LEU A 58 6.80 -1.70 -21.85
C LEU A 58 5.63 -1.74 -22.83
N TYR A 59 4.51 -1.16 -22.41
CA TYR A 59 3.37 -0.85 -23.28
C TYR A 59 2.96 0.60 -23.14
N THR A 60 2.38 1.15 -24.20
CA THR A 60 1.96 2.55 -24.24
C THR A 60 0.47 2.66 -24.52
N ILE A 61 -0.22 3.43 -23.69
CA ILE A 61 -1.64 3.77 -23.87
C ILE A 61 -1.75 4.74 -25.04
N SER A 62 -2.66 4.47 -25.97
CA SER A 62 -2.74 5.23 -27.24
C SER A 62 -3.21 6.68 -27.07
N ARG A 63 -4.05 6.96 -26.07
CA ARG A 63 -4.58 8.28 -25.76
C ARG A 63 -5.16 8.33 -24.34
N GLN A 64 -5.51 9.50 -23.89
CA GLN A 64 -6.34 9.67 -22.68
C GLN A 64 -7.83 9.45 -23.00
N PRO A 65 -8.69 9.19 -21.99
CA PRO A 65 -10.14 9.18 -22.17
C PRO A 65 -10.64 10.46 -22.86
N HIS A 66 -11.62 10.29 -23.74
CA HIS A 66 -12.13 11.43 -24.51
C HIS A 66 -12.77 12.47 -23.56
N PRO A 67 -12.53 13.77 -23.75
CA PRO A 67 -13.05 14.80 -22.84
C PRO A 67 -14.58 14.81 -22.73
N GLN A 68 -15.30 14.46 -23.80
CA GLN A 68 -16.77 14.43 -23.87
C GLN A 68 -17.40 13.12 -23.41
N VAL A 69 -16.59 12.10 -23.00
CA VAL A 69 -17.17 10.87 -22.46
C VAL A 69 -17.88 11.18 -21.14
N HIS A 70 -19.03 10.53 -20.90
CA HIS A 70 -19.77 10.73 -19.66
C HIS A 70 -18.87 10.47 -18.45
N HIS A 71 -18.90 11.36 -17.46
CA HIS A 71 -17.93 11.34 -16.35
C HIS A 71 -17.97 10.06 -15.50
N TYR A 72 -19.09 9.31 -15.47
CA TYR A 72 -19.15 7.99 -14.84
C TYR A 72 -18.31 6.95 -15.59
N VAL A 73 -18.22 7.06 -16.92
CA VAL A 73 -17.58 6.06 -17.78
C VAL A 73 -16.09 6.34 -17.98
N ARG A 74 -15.62 7.56 -17.64
CA ARG A 74 -14.21 7.94 -17.85
C ARG A 74 -13.21 6.94 -17.24
N PRO A 75 -13.38 6.44 -15.99
CA PRO A 75 -12.49 5.41 -15.45
C PRO A 75 -12.57 4.08 -16.22
N LEU A 76 -13.74 3.70 -16.73
CA LEU A 76 -13.91 2.50 -17.54
C LEU A 76 -13.25 2.66 -18.91
N GLU A 77 -13.41 3.81 -19.58
CA GLU A 77 -12.69 4.08 -20.85
C GLU A 77 -11.16 4.04 -20.64
N GLN A 78 -10.67 4.60 -19.53
CA GLN A 78 -9.24 4.50 -19.20
C GLN A 78 -8.81 3.04 -19.07
N ALA A 79 -9.57 2.21 -18.36
CA ALA A 79 -9.28 0.79 -18.21
C ALA A 79 -9.31 0.02 -19.55
N VAL A 80 -10.25 0.35 -20.44
CA VAL A 80 -10.32 -0.23 -21.78
C VAL A 80 -9.10 0.15 -22.63
N LEU A 81 -8.64 1.41 -22.57
CA LEU A 81 -7.46 1.87 -23.28
C LEU A 81 -6.18 1.20 -22.77
N GLU A 82 -6.10 0.98 -21.47
CA GLU A 82 -5.03 0.22 -20.81
C GLU A 82 -5.05 -1.25 -21.28
N GLY A 83 -6.20 -1.90 -21.17
CA GLY A 83 -6.38 -3.29 -21.64
C GLY A 83 -6.06 -3.47 -23.12
N GLN A 84 -6.43 -2.49 -23.96
CA GLN A 84 -6.09 -2.50 -25.38
C GLN A 84 -4.58 -2.39 -25.63
N ALA A 85 -3.87 -1.60 -24.80
CA ALA A 85 -2.42 -1.53 -24.88
C ALA A 85 -1.76 -2.87 -24.50
N VAL A 86 -2.26 -3.52 -23.45
CA VAL A 86 -1.82 -4.87 -23.06
C VAL A 86 -2.18 -5.92 -24.12
N TYR A 87 -3.34 -5.79 -24.79
CA TYR A 87 -3.71 -6.66 -25.91
C TYR A 87 -2.65 -6.61 -27.04
N ARG A 88 -2.21 -5.40 -27.42
CA ARG A 88 -1.11 -5.23 -28.40
C ARG A 88 0.21 -5.82 -27.93
N LEU A 89 0.55 -5.63 -26.65
CA LEU A 89 1.72 -6.27 -26.04
C LEU A 89 1.60 -7.80 -26.13
N ALA A 90 0.44 -8.37 -25.82
CA ALA A 90 0.21 -9.82 -25.89
C ALA A 90 0.43 -10.37 -27.31
N GLN A 91 -0.08 -9.68 -28.34
CA GLN A 91 0.15 -10.05 -29.74
C GLN A 91 1.64 -10.03 -30.11
N MET A 92 2.36 -8.99 -29.65
CA MET A 92 3.81 -8.91 -29.87
C MET A 92 4.55 -10.08 -29.20
N LEU A 93 4.19 -10.43 -27.97
CA LEU A 93 4.79 -11.54 -27.24
C LEU A 93 4.48 -12.89 -27.91
N GLN A 94 3.27 -13.09 -28.40
CA GLN A 94 2.90 -14.29 -29.17
C GLN A 94 3.71 -14.42 -30.47
N ASN A 95 3.92 -13.32 -31.19
CA ASN A 95 4.76 -13.29 -32.40
C ASN A 95 6.23 -13.62 -32.11
N GLN A 96 6.68 -13.37 -30.87
CA GLN A 96 8.01 -13.75 -30.37
C GLN A 96 8.05 -15.18 -29.79
N GLY A 97 6.97 -15.95 -29.91
CA GLY A 97 6.86 -17.31 -29.38
C GLY A 97 6.68 -17.41 -27.87
N PHE A 98 6.28 -16.32 -27.20
CA PHE A 98 5.98 -16.34 -25.76
C PHE A 98 4.50 -16.61 -25.52
N TYR A 99 4.21 -17.71 -24.86
CA TYR A 99 2.89 -18.09 -24.38
C TYR A 99 2.97 -18.33 -22.87
N PRO A 100 2.32 -17.51 -22.04
CA PRO A 100 2.37 -17.68 -20.58
C PRO A 100 1.57 -18.90 -20.14
N ASP A 101 2.10 -19.61 -19.16
CA ASP A 101 1.34 -20.59 -18.37
C ASP A 101 0.46 -19.88 -17.35
N ILE A 102 0.96 -18.76 -16.80
CA ILE A 102 0.29 -17.93 -15.81
C ILE A 102 0.36 -16.46 -16.23
N VAL A 103 -0.78 -15.77 -16.17
CA VAL A 103 -0.86 -14.30 -16.18
C VAL A 103 -1.37 -13.84 -14.83
N TYR A 104 -0.62 -12.98 -14.16
CA TYR A 104 -1.01 -12.41 -12.87
C TYR A 104 -1.13 -10.89 -12.98
N ALA A 105 -2.35 -10.36 -12.95
CA ALA A 105 -2.66 -8.95 -13.14
C ALA A 105 -3.18 -8.29 -11.88
N HIS A 106 -2.87 -7.00 -11.70
CA HIS A 106 -3.57 -6.15 -10.74
C HIS A 106 -4.91 -5.70 -11.34
N SER A 107 -6.00 -5.98 -10.62
CA SER A 107 -7.36 -5.68 -11.09
C SER A 107 -7.71 -4.19 -10.97
N GLY A 108 -8.68 -3.78 -11.76
CA GLY A 108 -9.35 -2.48 -11.67
C GLY A 108 -8.77 -1.38 -12.56
N TRP A 109 -7.54 -1.51 -13.03
CA TRP A 109 -6.88 -0.51 -13.88
C TRP A 109 -6.94 -0.83 -15.39
N GLY A 110 -7.34 -2.06 -15.73
CA GLY A 110 -7.52 -2.48 -17.11
C GLY A 110 -6.52 -3.47 -17.69
N PRO A 111 -5.27 -3.65 -17.17
CA PRO A 111 -4.30 -4.56 -17.77
C PRO A 111 -4.81 -6.00 -17.94
N GLY A 112 -5.74 -6.43 -17.08
CA GLY A 112 -6.33 -7.76 -17.07
C GLY A 112 -7.47 -8.00 -18.05
N LEU A 113 -8.14 -6.94 -18.53
CA LEU A 113 -9.45 -7.02 -19.19
C LEU A 113 -9.54 -8.03 -20.33
N PHE A 114 -8.50 -8.19 -21.13
CA PHE A 114 -8.49 -9.04 -22.34
C PHE A 114 -7.51 -10.23 -22.24
N VAL A 115 -7.08 -10.59 -21.02
CA VAL A 115 -6.10 -11.67 -20.83
C VAL A 115 -6.60 -12.99 -21.38
N LYS A 116 -7.86 -13.37 -21.08
CA LYS A 116 -8.43 -14.64 -21.56
C LYS A 116 -8.70 -14.64 -23.07
N ASP A 117 -8.86 -13.48 -23.69
CA ASP A 117 -8.98 -13.36 -25.15
C ASP A 117 -7.61 -13.57 -25.84
N CYS A 118 -6.54 -13.08 -25.21
CA CYS A 118 -5.17 -13.22 -25.73
C CYS A 118 -4.57 -14.60 -25.41
N PHE A 119 -4.76 -15.07 -24.19
CA PHE A 119 -4.14 -16.27 -23.64
C PHE A 119 -5.18 -17.21 -23.03
N PRO A 120 -6.09 -17.80 -23.81
CA PRO A 120 -7.22 -18.59 -23.28
C PRO A 120 -6.80 -19.81 -22.47
N LYS A 121 -5.58 -20.33 -22.71
CA LYS A 121 -5.04 -21.50 -22.01
C LYS A 121 -4.26 -21.15 -20.74
N ALA A 122 -3.84 -19.89 -20.57
CA ALA A 122 -3.11 -19.46 -19.40
C ALA A 122 -4.02 -19.44 -18.16
N ALA A 123 -3.47 -19.82 -17.01
CA ALA A 123 -4.12 -19.52 -15.73
C ALA A 123 -4.12 -18.00 -15.51
N TYR A 124 -5.31 -17.40 -15.44
CA TYR A 124 -5.46 -15.97 -15.19
C TYR A 124 -5.74 -15.70 -13.73
N LEU A 125 -4.79 -15.07 -13.07
CA LEU A 125 -4.82 -14.72 -11.66
C LEU A 125 -4.96 -13.21 -11.50
N CYS A 126 -5.74 -12.77 -10.49
CA CYS A 126 -5.93 -11.35 -10.22
C CYS A 126 -5.58 -10.99 -8.79
N PHE A 127 -4.88 -9.86 -8.61
CA PHE A 127 -4.74 -9.20 -7.33
C PHE A 127 -5.86 -8.18 -7.17
N PHE A 128 -6.74 -8.41 -6.17
CA PHE A 128 -7.91 -7.62 -5.88
C PHE A 128 -7.64 -6.74 -4.66
N GLU A 129 -7.28 -5.48 -4.90
CA GLU A 129 -6.93 -4.55 -3.83
C GLU A 129 -8.17 -3.90 -3.22
N TRP A 130 -9.16 -3.48 -4.03
CA TRP A 130 -10.33 -2.76 -3.54
C TRP A 130 -11.55 -2.92 -4.44
N PHE A 131 -12.73 -2.96 -3.82
CA PHE A 131 -14.04 -2.84 -4.48
C PHE A 131 -14.76 -1.62 -3.88
N TYR A 132 -15.19 -0.71 -4.73
CA TYR A 132 -15.66 0.61 -4.31
C TYR A 132 -17.10 0.60 -3.87
N HIS A 133 -17.39 1.24 -2.71
CA HIS A 133 -18.72 1.48 -2.19
C HIS A 133 -18.95 2.98 -2.00
N ALA A 134 -20.18 3.45 -2.24
CA ALA A 134 -20.56 4.83 -1.96
C ALA A 134 -20.79 5.05 -0.46
N PHE A 135 -21.20 4.00 0.27
CA PHE A 135 -21.59 4.07 1.67
C PHE A 135 -20.98 2.91 2.46
N GLY A 136 -20.68 3.19 3.74
CA GLY A 136 -20.17 2.21 4.69
C GLY A 136 -18.67 1.92 4.59
N THR A 137 -17.91 2.68 3.79
CA THR A 137 -16.46 2.53 3.63
C THR A 137 -15.75 3.90 3.62
N ASP A 138 -14.79 4.07 2.73
CA ASP A 138 -13.93 5.26 2.64
C ASP A 138 -14.64 6.50 2.12
N ALA A 139 -15.63 6.31 1.23
CA ALA A 139 -16.20 7.41 0.47
C ALA A 139 -17.08 8.33 1.33
N ASP A 140 -17.93 7.75 2.18
CA ASP A 140 -18.86 8.46 3.08
C ASP A 140 -18.35 8.57 4.53
N PHE A 141 -17.10 8.21 4.77
CA PHE A 141 -16.53 8.17 6.13
C PHE A 141 -16.43 9.54 6.80
N ASP A 142 -16.23 10.59 6.01
CA ASP A 142 -16.14 11.96 6.51
C ASP A 142 -17.51 12.65 6.49
N PRO A 143 -18.13 12.90 7.66
CA PRO A 143 -19.44 13.54 7.70
C PRO A 143 -19.48 14.95 7.11
N SER A 144 -18.32 15.61 6.98
CA SER A 144 -18.21 16.94 6.38
C SER A 144 -18.15 16.93 4.84
N ASP A 145 -17.93 15.75 4.22
CA ASP A 145 -17.90 15.55 2.77
C ASP A 145 -18.90 14.44 2.36
N PRO A 146 -20.21 14.68 2.49
CA PRO A 146 -21.23 13.68 2.21
C PRO A 146 -21.27 13.29 0.74
N ILE A 147 -21.61 12.02 0.47
CA ILE A 147 -21.75 11.49 -0.88
C ILE A 147 -23.15 11.80 -1.42
N ASP A 148 -23.23 12.53 -2.54
CA ASP A 148 -24.47 12.74 -3.29
C ASP A 148 -24.80 11.57 -4.22
N ALA A 149 -25.99 11.62 -4.83
CA ALA A 149 -26.47 10.56 -5.73
C ALA A 149 -25.61 10.42 -7.00
N ASP A 150 -25.06 11.51 -7.50
CA ASP A 150 -24.21 11.53 -8.69
C ASP A 150 -22.87 10.85 -8.40
N ALA A 151 -22.24 11.19 -7.28
CA ALA A 151 -21.01 10.56 -6.82
C ALA A 151 -21.22 9.05 -6.54
N ALA A 152 -22.34 8.67 -5.93
CA ALA A 152 -22.69 7.28 -5.66
C ALA A 152 -22.82 6.47 -6.97
N ALA A 153 -23.50 7.02 -7.97
CA ALA A 153 -23.65 6.40 -9.29
C ALA A 153 -22.30 6.25 -10.00
N LYS A 154 -21.44 7.26 -9.94
CA LYS A 154 -20.06 7.23 -10.48
C LYS A 154 -19.22 6.14 -9.82
N ILE A 155 -19.29 6.03 -8.47
CA ILE A 155 -18.57 5.00 -7.69
C ILE A 155 -19.04 3.60 -8.13
N ARG A 156 -20.33 3.37 -8.34
CA ARG A 156 -20.86 2.09 -8.84
C ARG A 156 -20.23 1.70 -10.17
N VAL A 157 -20.19 2.62 -11.14
CA VAL A 157 -19.66 2.35 -12.47
C VAL A 157 -18.14 2.10 -12.46
N LYS A 158 -17.44 2.69 -11.50
CA LYS A 158 -15.98 2.49 -11.30
C LYS A 158 -15.61 1.01 -11.07
N ASN A 159 -16.54 0.19 -10.57
CA ASN A 159 -16.31 -1.24 -10.36
C ASN A 159 -16.41 -2.09 -11.65
N ALA A 160 -16.83 -1.53 -12.77
CA ALA A 160 -17.03 -2.31 -14.00
C ALA A 160 -15.78 -3.11 -14.44
N PRO A 161 -14.56 -2.53 -14.52
CA PRO A 161 -13.36 -3.31 -14.86
C PRO A 161 -13.03 -4.39 -13.83
N ILE A 162 -13.29 -4.13 -12.54
CA ILE A 162 -13.07 -5.10 -11.45
C ILE A 162 -14.01 -6.30 -11.60
N LEU A 163 -15.29 -6.05 -11.94
CA LEU A 163 -16.27 -7.10 -12.18
C LEU A 163 -15.94 -7.96 -13.42
N LEU A 164 -15.37 -7.35 -14.46
CA LEU A 164 -14.90 -8.08 -15.64
C LEU A 164 -13.70 -8.98 -15.28
N ASP A 165 -12.76 -8.48 -14.48
CA ASP A 165 -11.65 -9.29 -13.98
C ASP A 165 -12.14 -10.43 -13.08
N LEU A 166 -13.08 -10.16 -12.15
CA LEU A 166 -13.70 -11.19 -11.30
C LEU A 166 -14.43 -12.28 -12.08
N TYR A 167 -15.08 -11.89 -13.17
CA TYR A 167 -15.72 -12.85 -14.08
C TYR A 167 -14.69 -13.72 -14.79
N SER A 168 -13.67 -13.09 -15.36
CA SER A 168 -12.69 -13.72 -16.27
C SER A 168 -11.59 -14.49 -15.57
N CYS A 169 -11.17 -14.09 -14.35
CA CYS A 169 -10.07 -14.73 -13.65
C CYS A 169 -10.45 -16.15 -13.18
N ASP A 170 -9.44 -17.01 -13.14
CA ASP A 170 -9.58 -18.35 -12.55
C ASP A 170 -9.55 -18.27 -11.03
N ARG A 171 -8.68 -17.40 -10.46
CA ARG A 171 -8.52 -17.18 -9.01
C ARG A 171 -8.11 -15.75 -8.72
N GLY A 172 -8.47 -15.28 -7.53
CA GLY A 172 -8.12 -13.97 -7.02
C GLY A 172 -7.38 -14.03 -5.68
N LEU A 173 -6.63 -12.99 -5.40
CA LEU A 173 -5.98 -12.76 -4.12
C LEU A 173 -6.28 -11.34 -3.63
N SER A 174 -6.59 -11.19 -2.34
CA SER A 174 -6.72 -9.90 -1.68
C SER A 174 -5.76 -9.84 -0.48
N PRO A 175 -5.16 -8.70 -0.15
CA PRO A 175 -4.11 -8.64 0.87
C PRO A 175 -4.64 -8.77 2.30
N THR A 176 -5.92 -8.43 2.57
CA THR A 176 -6.52 -8.49 3.91
C THR A 176 -7.95 -9.01 3.86
N HIS A 177 -8.46 -9.48 5.00
CA HIS A 177 -9.86 -9.91 5.13
C HIS A 177 -10.81 -8.73 4.95
N TRP A 178 -10.47 -7.56 5.53
CA TRP A 178 -11.23 -6.33 5.34
C TRP A 178 -11.39 -5.99 3.85
N GLN A 179 -10.31 -6.01 3.09
CA GLN A 179 -10.35 -5.70 1.66
C GLN A 179 -11.17 -6.74 0.87
N ARG A 180 -10.99 -8.04 1.15
CA ARG A 180 -11.80 -9.11 0.54
C ARG A 180 -13.29 -8.96 0.82
N GLN A 181 -13.67 -8.56 2.02
CA GLN A 181 -15.08 -8.39 2.42
C GLN A 181 -15.81 -7.31 1.63
N GLN A 182 -15.08 -6.40 0.98
CA GLN A 182 -15.68 -5.37 0.13
C GLN A 182 -16.21 -5.93 -1.20
N PHE A 183 -15.74 -7.08 -1.65
CA PHE A 183 -16.19 -7.69 -2.90
C PHE A 183 -17.55 -8.35 -2.74
N PRO A 184 -18.37 -8.45 -3.84
CA PRO A 184 -19.68 -9.10 -3.80
C PRO A 184 -19.59 -10.50 -3.17
N PRO A 185 -20.45 -10.83 -2.19
CA PRO A 185 -20.36 -12.09 -1.44
C PRO A 185 -20.31 -13.33 -2.31
N GLU A 186 -21.04 -13.34 -3.41
CA GLU A 186 -21.12 -14.46 -4.36
C GLU A 186 -19.78 -14.71 -5.06
N LEU A 187 -18.94 -13.66 -5.18
CA LEU A 187 -17.66 -13.70 -5.87
C LEU A 187 -16.47 -13.87 -4.93
N GLN A 188 -16.66 -13.65 -3.63
CA GLN A 188 -15.59 -13.81 -2.61
C GLN A 188 -15.01 -15.22 -2.58
N ARG A 189 -15.78 -16.25 -3.00
CA ARG A 189 -15.28 -17.62 -3.12
C ARG A 189 -14.12 -17.79 -4.10
N LYS A 190 -13.92 -16.85 -5.04
CA LYS A 190 -12.77 -16.82 -5.95
C LYS A 190 -11.54 -16.16 -5.36
N ILE A 191 -11.68 -15.43 -4.22
CA ILE A 191 -10.65 -14.55 -3.68
C ILE A 191 -10.08 -15.17 -2.40
N SER A 192 -8.83 -15.61 -2.44
CA SER A 192 -8.06 -15.99 -1.25
C SER A 192 -7.52 -14.73 -0.56
N VAL A 193 -7.15 -14.86 0.72
CA VAL A 193 -6.52 -13.76 1.46
C VAL A 193 -5.07 -14.10 1.75
N CYS A 194 -4.17 -13.27 1.29
CA CYS A 194 -2.76 -13.29 1.65
C CYS A 194 -2.13 -11.93 1.36
N HIS A 195 -1.43 -11.39 2.35
CA HIS A 195 -0.67 -10.16 2.17
C HIS A 195 0.57 -10.41 1.28
N ASP A 196 1.04 -9.39 0.58
CA ASP A 196 2.22 -9.45 -0.29
C ASP A 196 3.55 -9.48 0.47
N GLY A 197 3.51 -9.35 1.79
CA GLY A 197 4.62 -9.58 2.70
C GLY A 197 5.42 -8.34 3.05
N ILE A 198 6.05 -8.39 4.23
CA ILE A 198 6.99 -7.39 4.74
C ILE A 198 8.37 -8.04 4.88
N ASP A 199 9.40 -7.41 4.34
CA ASP A 199 10.79 -7.83 4.56
C ASP A 199 11.21 -7.48 6.00
N THR A 200 10.96 -8.40 6.92
CA THR A 200 11.24 -8.22 8.34
C THR A 200 12.74 -8.28 8.67
N THR A 201 13.57 -8.70 7.74
CA THR A 201 15.03 -8.65 7.87
C THR A 201 15.57 -7.25 7.55
N PHE A 202 14.90 -6.55 6.65
CA PHE A 202 15.18 -5.15 6.35
C PHE A 202 14.51 -4.25 7.38
N PHE A 203 13.18 -4.36 7.56
CA PHE A 203 12.40 -3.61 8.55
C PHE A 203 12.53 -4.25 9.93
N GLN A 204 13.63 -3.96 10.63
CA GLN A 204 13.91 -4.48 11.96
C GLN A 204 14.27 -3.35 12.94
N PRO A 205 14.02 -3.54 14.24
CA PRO A 205 14.43 -2.61 15.26
C PRO A 205 15.93 -2.38 15.26
N LYS A 206 16.34 -1.18 15.62
CA LYS A 206 17.73 -0.83 15.90
C LYS A 206 17.77 -0.10 17.23
N PRO A 207 18.31 -0.73 18.31
CA PRO A 207 18.46 -0.07 19.60
C PRO A 207 19.27 1.24 19.45
N ASP A 208 18.88 2.25 20.20
CA ASP A 208 19.54 3.57 20.27
C ASP A 208 19.74 4.25 18.89
N ALA A 209 18.83 3.96 17.94
CA ALA A 209 18.89 4.56 16.62
C ALA A 209 18.78 6.08 16.73
N LYS A 210 19.67 6.77 16.03
CA LYS A 210 19.64 8.22 15.87
C LYS A 210 19.26 8.57 14.45
N LEU A 211 18.47 9.64 14.29
CA LEU A 211 18.02 10.08 12.97
C LEU A 211 18.98 11.14 12.41
N VAL A 212 19.69 10.75 11.37
CA VAL A 212 20.47 11.66 10.53
C VAL A 212 20.13 11.36 9.07
N ILE A 213 19.50 12.32 8.39
CA ILE A 213 19.21 12.23 6.97
C ILE A 213 20.22 13.09 6.23
N ASP A 214 21.14 12.43 5.54
CA ASP A 214 22.09 13.04 4.64
C ASP A 214 21.92 12.40 3.26
N PRO A 215 21.10 13.00 2.39
CA PRO A 215 20.80 12.41 1.09
C PRO A 215 22.05 12.42 0.21
N PRO A 216 22.40 11.29 -0.43
CA PRO A 216 23.52 11.27 -1.38
C PRO A 216 23.22 12.18 -2.59
N GLU A 217 24.18 13.00 -2.98
CA GLU A 217 24.15 13.76 -4.23
C GLU A 217 23.92 12.80 -5.45
N PRO A 218 23.09 13.10 -6.43
CA PRO A 218 22.34 14.34 -6.67
C PRO A 218 20.81 14.23 -6.41
N ILE A 219 20.41 13.59 -5.32
CA ILE A 219 18.98 13.47 -4.99
C ILE A 219 18.48 14.86 -4.53
N ALA A 220 17.63 15.48 -5.31
CA ALA A 220 17.03 16.78 -5.03
C ALA A 220 15.96 16.68 -3.92
N CYS A 221 16.33 16.16 -2.74
CA CYS A 221 15.46 16.01 -1.57
C CYS A 221 16.27 15.57 -0.36
N PRO A 222 15.78 15.77 0.79
CA PRO A 222 15.52 17.01 1.51
C PRO A 222 16.79 17.68 1.98
N LYS A 223 16.69 18.87 2.60
CA LYS A 223 17.85 19.46 3.32
C LYS A 223 18.37 18.45 4.34
N PRO A 224 19.69 18.33 4.55
CA PRO A 224 20.25 17.50 5.60
C PRO A 224 19.53 17.75 6.92
N LEU A 225 19.17 16.69 7.62
CA LEU A 225 18.43 16.74 8.88
C LEU A 225 19.18 15.92 9.92
N ASP A 226 19.65 16.57 10.97
CA ASP A 226 20.27 15.92 12.11
C ASP A 226 19.41 16.08 13.37
N LEU A 227 18.77 14.99 13.78
CA LEU A 227 18.02 14.87 15.03
C LEU A 227 18.70 13.89 16.00
N SER A 228 20.01 13.68 15.88
CA SER A 228 20.76 12.73 16.73
C SER A 228 20.71 13.06 18.23
N ASN A 229 20.48 14.32 18.58
CA ASN A 229 20.34 14.80 19.95
C ASN A 229 18.88 14.96 20.41
N VAL A 230 17.90 14.60 19.58
CA VAL A 230 16.48 14.67 19.91
C VAL A 230 16.02 13.32 20.45
N ASN A 231 15.36 13.34 21.62
CA ASN A 231 14.87 12.13 22.29
C ASN A 231 13.41 11.82 21.99
N GLU A 232 12.62 12.81 21.56
CA GLU A 232 11.20 12.66 21.26
C GLU A 232 10.95 12.96 19.79
N ILE A 233 10.73 11.91 18.99
CA ILE A 233 10.47 12.02 17.57
C ILE A 233 9.14 11.36 17.27
N VAL A 234 8.14 12.16 16.89
CA VAL A 234 6.85 11.69 16.36
C VAL A 234 6.97 11.56 14.86
N THR A 235 6.60 10.42 14.31
CA THR A 235 6.68 10.17 12.86
C THR A 235 5.30 9.94 12.25
N TYR A 236 5.14 10.42 11.02
CA TYR A 236 3.99 10.17 10.16
C TYR A 236 4.47 9.86 8.75
N VAL A 237 3.93 8.81 8.15
CA VAL A 237 4.31 8.37 6.80
C VAL A 237 3.07 8.12 5.96
N ALA A 238 2.98 8.79 4.82
CA ALA A 238 1.92 8.58 3.86
C ALA A 238 2.41 8.83 2.42
N ARG A 239 1.75 8.21 1.44
CA ARG A 239 2.06 8.44 0.03
C ARG A 239 1.75 9.87 -0.42
N GLY A 240 0.74 10.49 0.20
CA GLY A 240 0.31 11.85 -0.03
C GLY A 240 -0.21 12.49 1.25
N MET A 241 0.00 13.79 1.40
CA MET A 241 -0.47 14.58 2.55
C MET A 241 -1.93 15.00 2.30
N GLU A 242 -2.87 14.13 2.69
CA GLU A 242 -4.29 14.27 2.36
C GLU A 242 -5.24 13.70 3.42
N PRO A 243 -6.56 14.03 3.35
CA PRO A 243 -7.55 13.55 4.31
C PRO A 243 -7.72 12.03 4.38
N TYR A 244 -7.47 11.27 3.29
CA TYR A 244 -7.57 9.81 3.30
C TYR A 244 -6.65 9.16 4.33
N ARG A 245 -5.49 9.77 4.58
CA ARG A 245 -4.52 9.32 5.59
C ARG A 245 -4.49 10.19 6.84
N GLY A 246 -5.57 10.98 7.07
CA GLY A 246 -5.73 11.76 8.28
C GLY A 246 -4.69 12.86 8.47
N PHE A 247 -4.06 13.34 7.39
CA PHE A 247 -3.03 14.37 7.50
C PHE A 247 -3.53 15.66 8.20
N PRO A 248 -4.74 16.19 7.90
CA PRO A 248 -5.25 17.36 8.63
C PRO A 248 -5.42 17.10 10.12
N GLN A 249 -5.98 15.95 10.52
CA GLN A 249 -6.17 15.57 11.93
C GLN A 249 -4.84 15.41 12.65
N PHE A 250 -3.86 14.78 11.99
CA PHE A 250 -2.51 14.67 12.50
C PHE A 250 -1.87 16.05 12.72
N MET A 251 -1.96 16.98 11.76
CA MET A 251 -1.38 18.31 11.89
C MET A 251 -2.05 19.14 12.99
N GLN A 252 -3.37 18.99 13.19
CA GLN A 252 -4.07 19.58 14.32
C GLN A 252 -3.55 19.03 15.66
N ALA A 253 -3.36 17.71 15.74
CA ALA A 253 -2.75 17.10 16.94
C ALA A 253 -1.31 17.59 17.17
N VAL A 254 -0.52 17.79 16.11
CA VAL A 254 0.83 18.36 16.18
C VAL A 254 0.84 19.78 16.75
N ALA A 255 -0.11 20.64 16.32
CA ALA A 255 -0.24 21.98 16.88
C ALA A 255 -0.50 21.98 18.39
N LEU A 256 -1.29 21.02 18.87
CA LEU A 256 -1.54 20.82 20.30
C LEU A 256 -0.31 20.22 21.02
N LEU A 257 0.37 19.26 20.37
CA LEU A 257 1.57 18.60 20.88
C LEU A 257 2.70 19.58 21.16
N GLN A 258 2.97 20.48 20.20
CA GLN A 258 4.05 21.46 20.33
C GLN A 258 3.89 22.42 21.51
N LYS A 259 2.64 22.67 21.95
CA LYS A 259 2.35 23.48 23.14
C LYS A 259 2.64 22.71 24.44
N LYS A 260 2.44 21.38 24.45
CA LYS A 260 2.63 20.53 25.62
C LYS A 260 4.06 19.94 25.73
N ARG A 261 4.71 19.70 24.59
CA ARG A 261 6.03 19.04 24.52
C ARG A 261 7.01 19.89 23.69
N PRO A 262 7.65 20.90 24.28
CA PRO A 262 8.50 21.85 23.54
C PRO A 262 9.80 21.24 22.99
N GLN A 263 10.19 20.03 23.44
CA GLN A 263 11.38 19.33 22.95
C GLN A 263 11.06 18.27 21.87
N CYS A 264 9.78 18.06 21.60
CA CYS A 264 9.37 17.04 20.64
C CYS A 264 9.51 17.56 19.20
N HIS A 265 10.12 16.75 18.34
CA HIS A 265 10.19 16.97 16.89
C HIS A 265 9.25 16.04 16.14
N VAL A 266 8.78 16.51 15.00
CA VAL A 266 7.85 15.77 14.13
C VAL A 266 8.49 15.56 12.76
N VAL A 267 8.50 14.32 12.27
CA VAL A 267 9.02 13.98 10.94
C VAL A 267 7.88 13.43 10.07
N VAL A 268 7.61 14.12 8.97
CA VAL A 268 6.56 13.79 8.01
C VAL A 268 7.19 13.31 6.71
N VAL A 269 7.01 12.04 6.39
CA VAL A 269 7.53 11.41 5.16
C VAL A 269 6.41 11.25 4.16
N GLY A 270 6.62 11.68 2.92
CA GLY A 270 5.69 11.56 1.82
C GLY A 270 5.61 12.80 0.95
N GLU A 271 4.90 12.69 -0.15
CA GLU A 271 4.79 13.77 -1.14
C GLU A 271 3.69 14.76 -0.75
N ASP A 272 3.90 16.04 -1.07
CA ASP A 272 2.90 17.09 -0.90
C ASP A 272 1.92 17.06 -2.09
N ARG A 273 1.05 16.04 -2.08
CA ARG A 273 0.02 15.83 -3.10
C ARG A 273 -1.17 15.03 -2.57
N VAL A 274 -2.22 14.97 -3.35
CA VAL A 274 -3.34 14.04 -3.15
C VAL A 274 -3.05 12.75 -3.92
N ALA A 275 -3.19 11.61 -3.25
CA ALA A 275 -2.99 10.29 -3.83
C ALA A 275 -4.32 9.54 -4.07
N TYR A 276 -5.32 9.73 -3.22
CA TYR A 276 -6.58 8.97 -3.23
C TYR A 276 -7.82 9.87 -3.21
N GLY A 277 -7.76 10.99 -2.49
CA GLY A 277 -8.90 11.87 -2.23
C GLY A 277 -9.13 12.94 -3.31
N LYS A 278 -9.82 14.00 -2.91
CA LYS A 278 -10.10 15.18 -3.75
C LYS A 278 -9.05 16.25 -3.48
N SER A 279 -8.59 16.92 -4.55
CA SER A 279 -7.77 18.13 -4.43
C SER A 279 -8.60 19.30 -3.93
N LEU A 280 -7.95 20.26 -3.26
CA LEU A 280 -8.61 21.50 -2.85
C LEU A 280 -9.01 22.33 -4.08
N PRO A 281 -10.18 23.01 -4.04
CA PRO A 281 -10.70 23.75 -5.20
C PRO A 281 -9.82 24.91 -5.66
N ASP A 282 -9.06 25.51 -4.72
CA ASP A 282 -8.18 26.67 -4.97
C ASP A 282 -6.79 26.27 -5.49
N GLY A 283 -6.56 24.97 -5.72
CA GLY A 283 -5.29 24.44 -6.19
C GLY A 283 -4.19 24.36 -5.11
N LYS A 284 -4.49 24.73 -3.85
CA LYS A 284 -3.57 24.54 -2.73
C LYS A 284 -3.41 23.07 -2.38
N THR A 285 -2.30 22.74 -1.73
CA THR A 285 -2.11 21.45 -1.09
C THR A 285 -2.68 21.45 0.34
N TYR A 286 -3.01 20.26 0.87
CA TYR A 286 -3.44 20.17 2.27
C TYR A 286 -2.32 20.58 3.24
N ARG A 287 -1.05 20.38 2.87
CA ARG A 287 0.08 20.89 3.63
C ARG A 287 0.05 22.41 3.72
N GLN A 288 -0.11 23.09 2.59
CA GLN A 288 -0.21 24.57 2.57
C GLN A 288 -1.37 25.04 3.44
N LEU A 289 -2.56 24.43 3.30
CA LEU A 289 -3.71 24.75 4.13
C LEU A 289 -3.42 24.62 5.63
N MET A 290 -2.79 23.51 6.06
CA MET A 290 -2.47 23.31 7.47
C MET A 290 -1.42 24.31 7.98
N LEU A 291 -0.42 24.63 7.19
CA LEU A 291 0.61 25.62 7.56
C LEU A 291 0.06 27.06 7.65
N GLU A 292 -0.98 27.38 6.89
CA GLU A 292 -1.65 28.70 6.93
C GLU A 292 -2.66 28.83 8.08
N THR A 293 -3.28 27.73 8.48
CA THR A 293 -4.41 27.76 9.42
C THR A 293 -4.05 27.39 10.87
N LEU A 294 -2.93 26.70 11.06
CA LEU A 294 -2.51 26.23 12.38
C LEU A 294 -1.31 27.05 12.90
N ASP A 295 -1.29 27.28 14.21
CA ASP A 295 -0.18 27.88 14.93
C ASP A 295 0.91 26.82 15.16
N LEU A 296 1.92 26.76 14.32
CA LEU A 296 2.94 25.74 14.25
C LEU A 296 4.35 26.31 14.35
N ASP A 297 5.19 25.69 15.18
CA ASP A 297 6.62 25.91 15.19
C ASP A 297 7.31 25.05 14.11
N LEU A 298 7.58 25.66 12.97
CA LEU A 298 8.17 24.97 11.81
C LEU A 298 9.65 24.57 12.02
N THR A 299 10.31 25.02 13.07
CA THR A 299 11.68 24.58 13.41
C THR A 299 11.71 23.15 13.92
N ARG A 300 10.56 22.64 14.37
CA ARG A 300 10.37 21.28 14.92
C ARG A 300 9.49 20.37 14.07
N ILE A 301 9.12 20.79 12.87
CA ILE A 301 8.38 19.95 11.91
C ILE A 301 9.22 19.79 10.65
N HIS A 302 9.53 18.54 10.31
CA HIS A 302 10.44 18.20 9.21
C HIS A 302 9.68 17.43 8.12
N PHE A 303 9.39 18.11 7.02
CA PHE A 303 8.81 17.50 5.83
C PHE A 303 9.92 17.00 4.92
N THR A 304 10.08 15.69 4.81
CA THR A 304 11.22 15.09 4.09
C THR A 304 10.93 14.83 2.61
N GLY A 305 9.67 14.90 2.17
CA GLY A 305 9.30 14.35 0.88
C GLY A 305 9.37 12.80 0.88
N SER A 306 9.42 12.21 -0.31
CA SER A 306 9.67 10.77 -0.47
C SER A 306 11.11 10.44 -0.16
N LEU A 307 11.35 9.38 0.61
CA LEU A 307 12.68 8.92 0.99
C LEU A 307 13.02 7.57 0.32
N PRO A 308 14.29 7.34 -0.04
CA PRO A 308 14.79 5.99 -0.28
C PRO A 308 14.53 5.07 0.92
N TYR A 309 14.29 3.78 0.66
CA TYR A 309 13.93 2.83 1.73
C TYR A 309 14.94 2.78 2.89
N SER A 310 16.23 2.96 2.61
CA SER A 310 17.27 2.98 3.65
C SER A 310 17.16 4.18 4.61
N LEU A 311 16.81 5.36 4.10
CA LEU A 311 16.60 6.56 4.93
C LEU A 311 15.22 6.50 5.61
N TYR A 312 14.21 5.99 4.92
CA TYR A 312 12.89 5.74 5.50
C TYR A 312 12.96 4.78 6.70
N LEU A 313 13.73 3.68 6.60
CA LEU A 313 13.98 2.77 7.72
C LEU A 313 14.59 3.49 8.91
N GLN A 314 15.54 4.40 8.70
CA GLN A 314 16.13 5.18 9.80
C GLN A 314 15.10 6.07 10.50
N VAL A 315 14.15 6.66 9.76
CA VAL A 315 13.04 7.42 10.36
C VAL A 315 12.20 6.53 11.27
N LEU A 316 11.84 5.32 10.83
CA LEU A 316 11.09 4.37 11.65
C LEU A 316 11.88 3.90 12.87
N GLN A 317 13.17 3.59 12.69
CA GLN A 317 14.04 3.13 13.79
C GLN A 317 14.25 4.18 14.88
N ALA A 318 14.27 5.47 14.52
CA ALA A 318 14.41 6.57 15.48
C ALA A 318 13.05 7.07 16.03
N SER A 319 11.92 6.50 15.58
CA SER A 319 10.59 6.92 15.99
C SER A 319 10.30 6.57 17.45
N SER A 320 9.95 7.58 18.26
CA SER A 320 9.41 7.38 19.61
C SER A 320 7.99 6.86 19.53
N VAL A 321 7.16 7.46 18.66
CA VAL A 321 5.78 7.08 18.35
C VAL A 321 5.47 7.34 16.88
N HIS A 322 4.83 6.37 16.22
CA HIS A 322 4.41 6.46 14.83
C HIS A 322 2.90 6.63 14.73
N VAL A 323 2.44 7.71 14.10
CA VAL A 323 1.02 7.95 13.87
C VAL A 323 0.63 7.46 12.49
N TYR A 324 -0.36 6.55 12.45
CA TYR A 324 -0.93 6.00 11.22
C TYR A 324 -2.44 6.14 11.22
N LEU A 325 -2.95 7.05 10.41
CA LEU A 325 -4.37 7.26 10.24
C LEU A 325 -4.82 6.82 8.85
N THR A 326 -5.97 6.19 8.75
CA THR A 326 -6.59 5.87 7.47
C THR A 326 -8.11 5.85 7.58
N ARG A 327 -8.81 6.32 6.53
CA ARG A 327 -10.23 6.00 6.35
C ARG A 327 -10.40 4.49 6.22
N PRO A 328 -11.61 3.92 6.33
CA PRO A 328 -11.89 2.51 6.06
C PRO A 328 -11.61 2.13 4.60
N PHE A 329 -10.34 2.02 4.25
CA PHE A 329 -9.81 1.84 2.91
C PHE A 329 -8.70 0.78 2.90
N VAL A 330 -7.87 0.76 1.88
CA VAL A 330 -6.71 -0.13 1.74
C VAL A 330 -5.70 0.12 2.85
N LEU A 331 -5.26 -0.95 3.51
CA LEU A 331 -4.18 -0.90 4.49
C LEU A 331 -2.86 -0.60 3.82
N SER A 332 -2.07 0.32 4.39
CA SER A 332 -0.77 0.69 3.85
C SER A 332 0.34 -0.20 4.38
N TRP A 333 1.33 -0.52 3.53
CA TRP A 333 2.56 -1.18 3.96
C TRP A 333 3.27 -0.43 5.09
N SER A 334 3.22 0.92 5.07
CA SER A 334 3.92 1.75 6.05
C SER A 334 3.54 1.44 7.51
N MET A 335 2.29 1.06 7.78
CA MET A 335 1.88 0.63 9.12
C MET A 335 2.55 -0.69 9.52
N LEU A 336 2.54 -1.66 8.61
CA LEU A 336 3.16 -2.97 8.86
C LEU A 336 4.69 -2.87 8.96
N GLU A 337 5.30 -2.01 8.15
CA GLU A 337 6.73 -1.70 8.20
C GLU A 337 7.11 -1.03 9.54
N ALA A 338 6.28 -0.10 10.03
CA ALA A 338 6.47 0.53 11.34
C ALA A 338 6.34 -0.50 12.48
N LEU A 339 5.30 -1.34 12.47
CA LEU A 339 5.14 -2.43 13.45
C LEU A 339 6.32 -3.42 13.39
N SER A 340 6.80 -3.77 12.18
CA SER A 340 7.97 -4.63 11.99
C SER A 340 9.23 -4.04 12.59
N THR A 341 9.39 -2.71 12.48
CA THR A 341 10.54 -1.97 13.04
C THR A 341 10.43 -1.78 14.56
N GLY A 342 9.33 -2.23 15.17
CA GLY A 342 9.07 -2.11 16.60
C GLY A 342 8.64 -0.70 17.02
N CYS A 343 8.04 0.09 16.12
CA CYS A 343 7.40 1.34 16.51
C CYS A 343 6.19 1.08 17.40
N VAL A 344 5.93 1.98 18.36
CA VAL A 344 4.59 2.10 18.92
C VAL A 344 3.74 2.84 17.91
N VAL A 345 2.76 2.15 17.34
CA VAL A 345 1.86 2.74 16.36
C VAL A 345 0.60 3.23 17.06
N VAL A 346 0.29 4.51 16.88
CA VAL A 346 -1.00 5.12 17.21
C VAL A 346 -1.81 5.13 15.92
N GLY A 347 -2.72 4.18 15.79
CA GLY A 347 -3.52 3.95 14.59
C GLY A 347 -4.97 4.42 14.74
N SER A 348 -5.62 4.79 13.62
CA SER A 348 -7.06 5.06 13.64
C SER A 348 -7.86 3.80 13.96
N SER A 349 -8.90 3.94 14.80
CA SER A 349 -9.86 2.85 15.13
C SER A 349 -10.80 2.60 13.95
N THR A 350 -10.24 2.17 12.82
CA THR A 350 -10.95 1.82 11.58
C THR A 350 -10.75 0.35 11.24
N PRO A 351 -11.71 -0.30 10.55
CA PRO A 351 -11.67 -1.76 10.33
C PRO A 351 -10.35 -2.29 9.76
N PRO A 352 -9.71 -1.66 8.75
CA PRO A 352 -8.45 -2.17 8.22
C PRO A 352 -7.30 -2.12 9.25
N VAL A 353 -7.30 -1.16 10.16
CA VAL A 353 -6.28 -1.05 11.22
C VAL A 353 -6.58 -2.04 12.34
N GLN A 354 -7.84 -2.20 12.72
CA GLN A 354 -8.29 -3.15 13.74
C GLN A 354 -8.12 -4.62 13.34
N GLU A 355 -7.96 -4.93 12.06
CA GLU A 355 -7.59 -6.28 11.61
C GLU A 355 -6.16 -6.65 12.06
N VAL A 356 -5.29 -5.68 12.30
CA VAL A 356 -3.87 -5.88 12.66
C VAL A 356 -3.55 -5.45 14.07
N ILE A 357 -4.12 -4.31 14.51
CA ILE A 357 -3.83 -3.70 15.82
C ILE A 357 -4.97 -4.00 16.80
N GLU A 358 -4.62 -4.63 17.90
CA GLU A 358 -5.42 -4.74 19.12
C GLU A 358 -4.96 -3.66 20.11
N ASP A 359 -5.90 -2.79 20.53
CA ASP A 359 -5.60 -1.63 21.38
C ASP A 359 -4.94 -2.01 22.70
N GLY A 360 -3.83 -1.37 23.03
CA GLY A 360 -3.03 -1.63 24.22
C GLY A 360 -2.23 -2.93 24.20
N VAL A 361 -2.32 -3.75 23.14
CA VAL A 361 -1.63 -5.03 23.02
C VAL A 361 -0.41 -4.93 22.11
N ASN A 362 -0.62 -4.59 20.84
CA ASN A 362 0.43 -4.47 19.82
C ASN A 362 0.45 -3.11 19.10
N GLY A 363 -0.33 -2.16 19.63
CA GLY A 363 -0.44 -0.78 19.18
C GLY A 363 -1.51 -0.07 19.99
N LEU A 364 -1.77 1.19 19.67
CA LEU A 364 -2.77 2.02 20.31
C LEU A 364 -3.78 2.51 19.27
N LEU A 365 -5.06 2.50 19.59
CA LEU A 365 -6.12 2.95 18.69
C LEU A 365 -6.71 4.30 19.15
N VAL A 366 -7.08 5.13 18.17
CA VAL A 366 -7.68 6.45 18.39
C VAL A 366 -8.86 6.68 17.45
N ASP A 367 -9.77 7.57 17.84
CA ASP A 367 -10.74 8.13 16.91
C ASP A 367 -10.01 8.93 15.83
N PHE A 368 -10.31 8.62 14.57
CA PHE A 368 -9.73 9.29 13.41
C PHE A 368 -9.99 10.80 13.41
N PHE A 369 -11.13 11.25 13.91
CA PHE A 369 -11.57 12.64 13.89
C PHE A 369 -11.21 13.45 15.13
N SER A 370 -10.52 12.86 16.11
CA SER A 370 -10.16 13.53 17.37
C SER A 370 -8.65 13.84 17.45
N PRO A 371 -8.20 15.05 17.08
CA PRO A 371 -6.83 15.49 17.31
C PRO A 371 -6.41 15.42 18.77
N GLU A 372 -7.34 15.63 19.70
CA GLU A 372 -7.13 15.54 21.15
C GLU A 372 -6.80 14.11 21.57
N ALA A 373 -7.55 13.11 21.08
CA ALA A 373 -7.28 11.71 21.37
C ALA A 373 -5.94 11.25 20.75
N ILE A 374 -5.62 11.72 19.55
CA ILE A 374 -4.31 11.46 18.92
C ILE A 374 -3.19 12.03 19.80
N LEU A 375 -3.34 13.27 20.28
CA LEU A 375 -2.39 13.91 21.19
C LEU A 375 -2.23 13.13 22.49
N GLU A 376 -3.33 12.71 23.12
CA GLU A 376 -3.30 11.98 24.41
C GLU A 376 -2.52 10.68 24.27
N ARG A 377 -2.73 9.91 23.20
CA ARG A 377 -1.97 8.68 22.92
C ARG A 377 -0.50 8.95 22.63
N ILE A 378 -0.17 10.03 21.90
CA ILE A 378 1.22 10.43 21.67
C ILE A 378 1.89 10.74 23.01
N ILE A 379 1.24 11.52 23.90
CA ILE A 379 1.78 11.88 25.23
C ILE A 379 1.95 10.63 26.09
N GLU A 380 0.96 9.72 26.11
CA GLU A 380 1.05 8.44 26.85
C GLU A 380 2.31 7.66 26.48
N VAL A 381 2.61 7.58 25.16
CA VAL A 381 3.82 6.89 24.68
C VAL A 381 5.10 7.59 25.10
N LEU A 382 5.14 8.93 24.99
CA LEU A 382 6.32 9.73 25.33
C LEU A 382 6.61 9.78 26.84
N GLU A 383 5.57 9.73 27.68
CA GLU A 383 5.72 9.76 29.14
C GLU A 383 6.02 8.39 29.76
N HIS A 384 5.65 7.31 29.08
CA HIS A 384 5.79 5.96 29.61
C HIS A 384 6.52 5.01 28.68
N PRO A 385 7.75 5.35 28.20
CA PRO A 385 8.49 4.54 27.23
C PRO A 385 8.73 3.10 27.69
N ASP A 386 8.94 2.88 28.99
CA ASP A 386 9.17 1.55 29.56
C ASP A 386 7.92 0.66 29.44
N ARG A 387 6.73 1.23 29.61
CA ARG A 387 5.46 0.49 29.42
C ARG A 387 5.21 0.11 27.96
N MET A 388 5.81 0.84 27.02
CA MET A 388 5.67 0.60 25.60
C MET A 388 6.57 -0.54 25.09
N MET A 389 7.51 -1.03 25.89
CA MET A 389 8.42 -2.10 25.47
C MET A 389 7.69 -3.39 25.09
N ASP A 390 6.67 -3.79 25.87
CA ASP A 390 5.85 -4.97 25.58
C ASP A 390 5.04 -4.76 24.30
N ILE A 391 4.45 -3.56 24.09
CA ILE A 391 3.70 -3.22 22.88
C ILE A 391 4.61 -3.30 21.65
N ARG A 392 5.83 -2.76 21.72
CA ARG A 392 6.84 -2.83 20.66
C ARG A 392 7.20 -4.27 20.28
N ALA A 393 7.42 -5.10 21.30
CA ALA A 393 7.75 -6.51 21.11
C ALA A 393 6.61 -7.27 20.44
N ARG A 394 5.36 -7.06 20.91
CA ARG A 394 4.17 -7.69 20.34
C ARG A 394 3.83 -7.17 18.95
N ALA A 395 4.02 -5.87 18.68
CA ALA A 395 3.89 -5.28 17.36
C ALA A 395 4.76 -6.03 16.34
N ARG A 396 6.05 -6.16 16.63
CA ARG A 396 6.97 -6.92 15.79
C ARG A 396 6.59 -8.40 15.69
N ALA A 397 6.22 -9.04 16.79
CA ALA A 397 5.82 -10.45 16.80
C ALA A 397 4.60 -10.69 15.89
N THR A 398 3.62 -9.79 15.88
CA THR A 398 2.46 -9.84 14.97
C THR A 398 2.90 -9.86 13.51
N ILE A 399 3.85 -9.00 13.12
CA ILE A 399 4.33 -8.96 11.74
C ILE A 399 5.13 -10.21 11.39
N LEU A 400 6.02 -10.66 12.27
CA LEU A 400 6.78 -11.89 12.08
C LEU A 400 5.88 -13.12 11.94
N LEU A 401 4.75 -13.14 12.66
CA LEU A 401 3.82 -14.26 12.64
C LEU A 401 2.93 -14.27 11.39
N HIS A 402 2.43 -13.12 10.94
CA HIS A 402 1.36 -13.06 9.95
C HIS A 402 1.76 -12.42 8.61
N TYR A 403 2.78 -11.57 8.60
CA TYR A 403 3.11 -10.74 7.43
C TYR A 403 4.56 -10.87 6.96
N ASP A 404 5.39 -11.67 7.66
CA ASP A 404 6.78 -11.88 7.26
C ASP A 404 6.87 -12.49 5.87
N LEU A 405 7.67 -11.88 5.02
CA LEU A 405 7.91 -12.31 3.65
C LEU A 405 8.35 -13.78 3.57
N ALA A 406 9.15 -14.24 4.53
CA ALA A 406 9.58 -15.63 4.61
C ALA A 406 8.42 -16.63 4.84
N ARG A 407 7.30 -16.16 5.39
CA ARG A 407 6.08 -16.97 5.59
C ARG A 407 5.08 -16.84 4.44
N VAL A 408 4.87 -15.62 3.93
CA VAL A 408 3.84 -15.40 2.90
C VAL A 408 4.29 -15.83 1.51
N LEU A 409 5.57 -15.72 1.16
CA LEU A 409 6.07 -16.14 -0.15
C LEU A 409 5.85 -17.63 -0.46
N PRO A 410 6.12 -18.58 0.44
CA PRO A 410 5.78 -19.99 0.19
C PRO A 410 4.30 -20.21 -0.11
N PHE A 411 3.40 -19.47 0.57
CA PHE A 411 1.97 -19.50 0.27
C PHE A 411 1.68 -18.95 -1.15
N HIS A 412 2.24 -17.81 -1.52
CA HIS A 412 2.07 -17.26 -2.88
C HIS A 412 2.56 -18.23 -3.96
N LEU A 413 3.72 -18.87 -3.76
CA LEU A 413 4.26 -19.85 -4.69
C LEU A 413 3.35 -21.07 -4.83
N MET A 414 2.85 -21.60 -3.71
CA MET A 414 1.89 -22.68 -3.67
C MET A 414 0.58 -22.29 -4.38
N TRP A 415 0.05 -21.09 -4.09
CA TRP A 415 -1.19 -20.58 -4.64
C TRP A 415 -1.11 -20.38 -6.17
N LEU A 416 0.05 -19.95 -6.69
CA LEU A 416 0.27 -19.84 -8.14
C LEU A 416 0.16 -21.18 -8.87
N GLN A 417 0.56 -22.30 -8.23
CA GLN A 417 0.73 -23.59 -8.86
C GLN A 417 -0.49 -24.50 -8.78
N ASN A 418 -1.41 -24.22 -7.88
CA ASN A 418 -2.42 -25.20 -7.51
C ASN A 418 -3.79 -24.92 -8.12
N ASP A 419 -4.14 -25.68 -9.16
CA ASP A 419 -5.44 -25.62 -9.83
C ASP A 419 -6.62 -26.10 -8.96
N ARG A 420 -6.35 -26.72 -7.80
CA ARG A 420 -7.35 -27.38 -6.96
C ARG A 420 -7.77 -26.60 -5.72
N TRP A 421 -7.24 -25.41 -5.48
CA TRP A 421 -7.52 -24.67 -4.27
C TRP A 421 -8.74 -23.76 -4.41
N SER A 422 -9.88 -24.28 -3.97
CA SER A 422 -11.00 -23.41 -3.57
C SER A 422 -10.61 -22.73 -2.26
N VAL A 423 -10.54 -21.40 -2.27
CA VAL A 423 -10.41 -20.50 -1.10
C VAL A 423 -9.58 -21.04 0.07
N LEU A 424 -8.32 -20.69 0.11
CA LEU A 424 -7.53 -20.77 1.35
C LEU A 424 -7.87 -19.59 2.22
N ASP A 425 -8.51 -19.86 3.36
CA ASP A 425 -8.62 -18.95 4.47
C ASP A 425 -7.31 -19.06 5.27
N GLN A 426 -6.50 -18.00 5.35
CA GLN A 426 -5.32 -17.95 6.22
C GLN A 426 -5.74 -17.80 7.68
N ARG A 427 -6.46 -18.74 8.23
CA ARG A 427 -6.37 -18.99 9.66
C ARG A 427 -5.20 -19.91 9.87
N TYR A 428 -4.03 -19.35 10.07
CA TYR A 428 -2.92 -20.10 10.64
C TYR A 428 -3.31 -20.51 12.05
N PRO A 429 -3.03 -21.82 12.42
CA PRO A 429 -3.19 -22.24 13.79
C PRO A 429 -2.23 -21.54 14.73
#